data_f8f5012987f47d5b9cadf1ad2126ccba
#
_entry.id   f8f5012987f47d5b9cadf1ad2126ccba
#
_cell.length_a   1.000
_cell.length_b   1.000
_cell.length_c   1.000
_cell.angle_alpha   90.00
_cell.angle_beta   90.00
_cell.angle_gamma   90.00
#
_symmetry.space_group_name_H-M   'P 1'
#
loop_
_entity.id
_entity.type
_entity.pdbx_description
1 polymer ?
#
loop_
_entity_poly.entity_id
_entity_poly.type
_entity_poly.pdbx_seq_one_letter_code
_entity_poly.pdbx_strand_id
1 'polypeptide(L)'
;MLTGLNSLNNPFLNKGTAFTKEERAKYGITGMLPSTVQTLEQQSVQAYGQYLSKQTDLEKRIFLMNLFNTNRTLFYKLMGEHLVEFMPVVYDPVVADSIEQYNEIFLKPQDAAFLSIDEPENIKASLKNAADGRDIRLIVVTDAEGILGMGDWGVNGVDIAIGKLMVYTAAAGINPAQVLPVSIDAGTNNEELLNNPLYLGNRHARVEGETYYEFIDQFVQSATELFPELLLHWEDFGRGNAATILEKYEDKITTFNDDIQGTGIVVLAGVLGGLNISGEQLKDQTILTFGAGTAGVGIANILLDEMIRQGVPEEEARQHFYQVDKQGLLFEDTKGLTPGQIPFARKRSEFTNADELTNLEAVVKAIHPTIMIGTSTQPGAFTEEIVKEMAAHTPRPIIMPLSNPTKLAEAKAKDLIEWTDGKALVGTGIPAADVEYNGVTYQIGQANNALMYPGLGLGLIASTATRVNAEIISQASRALGGIVDVTKPGAAILPPVAKITEFSQTIAETVAKSVVAQKLNREEITDIKEAVESAKWVPEYKSLED
;
A
#
# COMPACT_ATOMS: atom_id res chain seq x y z
N MET A 1 -29.41 -23.33 -9.27
CA MET A 1 -28.97 -24.25 -10.37
C MET A 1 -28.12 -23.44 -11.33
N LEU A 2 -26.85 -23.83 -11.51
CA LEU A 2 -25.97 -23.24 -12.53
C LEU A 2 -26.56 -23.58 -13.91
N THR A 3 -27.08 -22.61 -14.61
CA THR A 3 -27.59 -22.77 -15.98
C THR A 3 -26.64 -22.11 -16.96
N GLY A 4 -26.55 -22.67 -18.18
CA GLY A 4 -25.54 -22.41 -19.21
C GLY A 4 -24.97 -21.01 -19.31
N LEU A 5 -25.78 -19.98 -19.53
CA LEU A 5 -25.32 -18.60 -19.64
C LEU A 5 -24.77 -18.04 -18.32
N ASN A 6 -25.29 -18.45 -17.16
CA ASN A 6 -24.81 -17.96 -15.87
C ASN A 6 -23.38 -18.42 -15.56
N SER A 7 -23.00 -19.64 -15.98
CA SER A 7 -21.61 -20.11 -15.81
C SER A 7 -20.61 -19.39 -16.73
N LEU A 8 -21.04 -18.93 -17.90
CA LEU A 8 -20.20 -18.15 -18.82
C LEU A 8 -20.12 -16.66 -18.47
N ASN A 9 -21.15 -16.12 -17.79
CA ASN A 9 -21.23 -14.70 -17.46
C ASN A 9 -20.72 -14.37 -16.03
N ASN A 10 -20.58 -15.36 -15.16
CA ASN A 10 -20.02 -15.16 -13.85
C ASN A 10 -18.49 -15.32 -13.90
N PRO A 11 -17.70 -14.28 -13.62
CA PRO A 11 -16.25 -14.33 -13.75
C PRO A 11 -15.57 -15.33 -12.79
N PHE A 12 -16.19 -15.67 -11.68
CA PHE A 12 -15.67 -16.65 -10.72
C PHE A 12 -15.89 -18.09 -11.15
N LEU A 13 -16.87 -18.34 -12.03
CA LEU A 13 -17.26 -19.68 -12.47
C LEU A 13 -16.84 -19.97 -13.92
N ASN A 14 -16.58 -18.91 -14.69
CA ASN A 14 -16.27 -19.02 -16.10
C ASN A 14 -14.88 -19.62 -16.34
N LYS A 15 -14.84 -20.79 -16.96
CA LYS A 15 -13.60 -21.45 -17.42
C LYS A 15 -13.32 -21.20 -18.93
N GLY A 16 -14.21 -20.49 -19.62
CA GLY A 16 -14.09 -20.29 -21.06
C GLY A 16 -13.94 -21.62 -21.82
N THR A 17 -12.97 -21.68 -22.72
CA THR A 17 -12.67 -22.90 -23.48
C THR A 17 -12.14 -24.08 -22.66
N ALA A 18 -11.80 -23.88 -21.38
CA ALA A 18 -11.37 -24.95 -20.47
C ALA A 18 -12.52 -25.78 -19.88
N PHE A 19 -13.79 -25.37 -20.05
CA PHE A 19 -14.89 -26.27 -19.72
C PHE A 19 -14.74 -27.59 -20.46
N THR A 20 -14.69 -28.71 -19.72
CA THR A 20 -14.61 -30.06 -20.29
C THR A 20 -15.87 -30.40 -21.09
N LYS A 21 -15.81 -31.43 -21.92
CA LYS A 21 -17.00 -31.84 -22.71
C LYS A 21 -18.15 -32.27 -21.78
N GLU A 22 -17.81 -32.93 -20.68
CA GLU A 22 -18.76 -33.38 -19.66
C GLU A 22 -19.42 -32.18 -18.97
N GLU A 23 -18.62 -31.19 -18.57
CA GLU A 23 -19.13 -29.95 -17.97
C GLU A 23 -20.01 -29.17 -18.97
N ARG A 24 -19.59 -29.10 -20.26
CA ARG A 24 -20.41 -28.44 -21.29
C ARG A 24 -21.77 -29.08 -21.46
N ALA A 25 -21.84 -30.41 -21.44
CA ALA A 25 -23.10 -31.12 -21.49
C ALA A 25 -23.95 -30.91 -20.22
N LYS A 26 -23.31 -31.02 -19.06
CA LYS A 26 -23.96 -30.89 -17.75
C LYS A 26 -24.57 -29.51 -17.50
N TYR A 27 -23.82 -28.45 -17.84
CA TYR A 27 -24.26 -27.06 -17.61
C TYR A 27 -25.02 -26.45 -18.81
N GLY A 28 -25.29 -27.22 -19.84
CA GLY A 28 -26.09 -26.77 -21.00
C GLY A 28 -25.40 -25.74 -21.88
N ILE A 29 -24.04 -25.77 -21.96
CA ILE A 29 -23.23 -24.88 -22.79
C ILE A 29 -22.64 -25.59 -24.02
N THR A 30 -23.11 -26.80 -24.32
CA THR A 30 -22.73 -27.52 -25.56
C THR A 30 -23.08 -26.70 -26.78
N GLY A 31 -22.10 -26.49 -27.68
CA GLY A 31 -22.25 -25.65 -28.87
C GLY A 31 -22.09 -24.15 -28.65
N MET A 32 -21.93 -23.68 -27.41
CA MET A 32 -21.69 -22.28 -27.09
C MET A 32 -20.19 -21.92 -27.08
N LEU A 33 -19.31 -22.90 -27.09
CA LEU A 33 -17.86 -22.76 -27.12
C LEU A 33 -17.26 -23.54 -28.31
N PRO A 34 -16.10 -23.12 -28.83
CA PRO A 34 -15.33 -23.91 -29.79
C PRO A 34 -15.07 -25.33 -29.29
N SER A 35 -14.96 -26.30 -30.20
CA SER A 35 -14.93 -27.73 -29.86
C SER A 35 -13.72 -28.17 -29.04
N THR A 36 -12.59 -27.48 -29.16
CA THR A 36 -11.37 -27.78 -28.41
C THR A 36 -11.53 -27.41 -26.94
N VAL A 37 -11.02 -28.23 -26.04
CA VAL A 37 -10.87 -27.92 -24.62
C VAL A 37 -9.42 -27.50 -24.39
N GLN A 38 -9.22 -26.26 -23.96
CA GLN A 38 -7.89 -25.74 -23.62
C GLN A 38 -7.57 -25.99 -22.16
N THR A 39 -6.27 -26.07 -21.82
CA THR A 39 -5.82 -25.95 -20.44
C THR A 39 -5.74 -24.48 -20.02
N LEU A 40 -5.65 -24.22 -18.70
CA LEU A 40 -5.47 -22.87 -18.18
C LEU A 40 -4.17 -22.23 -18.70
N GLU A 41 -3.09 -23.02 -18.84
CA GLU A 41 -1.80 -22.58 -19.39
C GLU A 41 -1.93 -22.14 -20.85
N GLN A 42 -2.68 -22.90 -21.67
CA GLN A 42 -2.93 -22.53 -23.06
C GLN A 42 -3.73 -21.23 -23.18
N GLN A 43 -4.71 -21.04 -22.29
CA GLN A 43 -5.47 -19.79 -22.23
C GLN A 43 -4.58 -18.63 -21.76
N SER A 44 -3.68 -18.85 -20.78
CA SER A 44 -2.73 -17.84 -20.30
C SER A 44 -1.81 -17.36 -21.44
N VAL A 45 -1.20 -18.27 -22.18
CA VAL A 45 -0.36 -17.94 -23.35
C VAL A 45 -1.16 -17.12 -24.39
N GLN A 46 -2.40 -17.51 -24.67
CA GLN A 46 -3.27 -16.78 -25.60
C GLN A 46 -3.61 -15.37 -25.09
N ALA A 47 -3.96 -15.23 -23.81
CA ALA A 47 -4.29 -13.95 -23.19
C ALA A 47 -3.07 -13.02 -23.14
N TYR A 48 -1.88 -13.56 -22.84
CA TYR A 48 -0.64 -12.79 -22.87
C TYR A 48 -0.33 -12.25 -24.27
N GLY A 49 -0.51 -13.06 -25.32
CA GLY A 49 -0.38 -12.60 -26.70
C GLY A 49 -1.33 -11.46 -27.05
N GLN A 50 -2.57 -11.50 -26.54
CA GLN A 50 -3.54 -10.41 -26.70
C GLN A 50 -3.12 -9.14 -25.94
N TYR A 51 -2.61 -9.28 -24.71
CA TYR A 51 -2.05 -8.19 -23.92
C TYR A 51 -0.90 -7.49 -24.66
N LEU A 52 0.07 -8.24 -25.17
CA LEU A 52 1.22 -7.73 -25.91
C LEU A 52 0.82 -7.00 -27.22
N SER A 53 -0.35 -7.27 -27.78
CA SER A 53 -0.86 -6.58 -28.95
C SER A 53 -1.37 -5.15 -28.70
N LYS A 54 -1.53 -4.75 -27.43
CA LYS A 54 -1.99 -3.42 -27.04
C LYS A 54 -0.87 -2.40 -27.19
N GLN A 55 -1.23 -1.18 -27.62
CA GLN A 55 -0.23 -0.16 -27.97
C GLN A 55 0.15 0.73 -26.78
N THR A 56 -0.80 0.99 -25.88
CA THR A 56 -0.61 1.85 -24.72
C THR A 56 -0.85 1.09 -23.42
N ASP A 57 -0.30 1.60 -22.30
CA ASP A 57 -0.49 0.96 -21.02
C ASP A 57 -1.94 1.06 -20.53
N LEU A 58 -2.67 2.13 -20.88
CA LEU A 58 -4.09 2.22 -20.62
C LEU A 58 -4.90 1.16 -21.41
N GLU A 59 -4.57 0.92 -22.69
CA GLU A 59 -5.20 -0.18 -23.45
C GLU A 59 -4.90 -1.56 -22.85
N LYS A 60 -3.67 -1.77 -22.35
CA LYS A 60 -3.29 -2.98 -21.61
C LYS A 60 -4.14 -3.13 -20.35
N ARG A 61 -4.31 -2.03 -19.57
CA ARG A 61 -5.17 -2.02 -18.39
C ARG A 61 -6.61 -2.36 -18.75
N ILE A 62 -7.20 -1.71 -19.75
CA ILE A 62 -8.57 -1.98 -20.22
C ILE A 62 -8.73 -3.46 -20.61
N PHE A 63 -7.74 -4.04 -21.30
CA PHE A 63 -7.76 -5.46 -21.63
C PHE A 63 -7.75 -6.33 -20.37
N LEU A 64 -6.88 -6.04 -19.39
CA LEU A 64 -6.80 -6.78 -18.14
C LEU A 64 -8.10 -6.67 -17.33
N MET A 65 -8.73 -5.49 -17.29
CA MET A 65 -10.02 -5.31 -16.62
C MET A 65 -11.15 -6.09 -17.31
N ASN A 66 -11.14 -6.18 -18.64
CA ASN A 66 -12.07 -7.02 -19.36
C ASN A 66 -11.86 -8.52 -19.06
N LEU A 67 -10.61 -8.96 -18.97
CA LEU A 67 -10.29 -10.33 -18.58
C LEU A 67 -10.72 -10.61 -17.14
N PHE A 68 -10.45 -9.69 -16.21
CA PHE A 68 -10.88 -9.73 -14.81
C PHE A 68 -12.41 -9.88 -14.69
N ASN A 69 -13.17 -9.13 -15.47
CA ASN A 69 -14.63 -9.18 -15.50
C ASN A 69 -15.20 -10.42 -16.21
N THR A 70 -14.37 -11.19 -16.92
CA THR A 70 -14.82 -12.34 -17.73
C THR A 70 -14.38 -13.66 -17.11
N ASN A 71 -13.13 -13.76 -16.66
CA ASN A 71 -12.56 -15.00 -16.12
C ASN A 71 -11.50 -14.68 -15.06
N ARG A 72 -11.91 -14.71 -13.81
CA ARG A 72 -11.11 -14.34 -12.66
C ARG A 72 -9.90 -15.24 -12.46
N THR A 73 -10.07 -16.54 -12.66
CA THR A 73 -8.99 -17.53 -12.54
C THR A 73 -7.91 -17.27 -13.59
N LEU A 74 -8.29 -17.07 -14.85
CA LEU A 74 -7.34 -16.80 -15.92
C LEU A 74 -6.63 -15.46 -15.71
N PHE A 75 -7.34 -14.41 -15.26
CA PHE A 75 -6.74 -13.13 -14.94
C PHE A 75 -5.62 -13.28 -13.90
N TYR A 76 -5.87 -13.96 -12.79
CA TYR A 76 -4.87 -14.10 -11.72
C TYR A 76 -3.77 -15.11 -12.07
N LYS A 77 -4.06 -16.12 -12.90
CA LYS A 77 -3.02 -16.99 -13.46
C LYS A 77 -2.03 -16.17 -14.29
N LEU A 78 -2.53 -15.37 -15.20
CA LEU A 78 -1.72 -14.49 -16.04
C LEU A 78 -0.97 -13.45 -15.22
N MET A 79 -1.64 -12.82 -14.25
CA MET A 79 -1.03 -11.85 -13.36
C MET A 79 0.10 -12.45 -12.50
N GLY A 80 -0.07 -13.67 -12.00
CA GLY A 80 0.97 -14.37 -11.24
C GLY A 80 2.19 -14.73 -12.07
N GLU A 81 2.01 -15.09 -13.34
CA GLU A 81 3.10 -15.39 -14.26
C GLU A 81 3.90 -14.15 -14.69
N HIS A 82 3.26 -12.96 -14.69
CA HIS A 82 3.83 -11.70 -15.18
C HIS A 82 3.72 -10.56 -14.13
N LEU A 83 3.80 -10.88 -12.85
CA LEU A 83 3.47 -9.96 -11.75
C LEU A 83 4.22 -8.63 -11.82
N VAL A 84 5.54 -8.65 -12.04
CA VAL A 84 6.37 -7.44 -12.13
C VAL A 84 5.97 -6.54 -13.30
N GLU A 85 5.61 -7.13 -14.44
CA GLU A 85 5.17 -6.40 -15.63
C GLU A 85 3.76 -5.82 -15.44
N PHE A 86 2.88 -6.57 -14.76
CA PHE A 86 1.47 -6.19 -14.68
C PHE A 86 1.14 -5.27 -13.49
N MET A 87 1.91 -5.32 -12.40
CA MET A 87 1.68 -4.43 -11.26
C MET A 87 1.61 -2.95 -11.65
N PRO A 88 2.54 -2.40 -12.45
CA PRO A 88 2.44 -1.02 -12.91
C PRO A 88 1.20 -0.71 -13.75
N VAL A 89 0.63 -1.72 -14.41
CA VAL A 89 -0.54 -1.58 -15.28
C VAL A 89 -1.85 -1.67 -14.49
N VAL A 90 -1.95 -2.57 -13.50
CA VAL A 90 -3.17 -2.75 -12.70
C VAL A 90 -3.23 -1.81 -11.51
N TYR A 91 -2.09 -1.25 -11.11
CA TYR A 91 -1.95 -0.35 -9.98
C TYR A 91 -1.14 0.89 -10.40
N ASP A 92 -0.17 1.33 -9.59
CA ASP A 92 0.61 2.54 -9.81
C ASP A 92 1.79 2.30 -10.77
N PRO A 93 1.95 3.12 -11.85
CA PRO A 93 1.32 4.43 -12.10
C PRO A 93 0.09 4.43 -13.03
N VAL A 94 -0.21 3.38 -13.77
CA VAL A 94 -1.26 3.41 -14.83
C VAL A 94 -2.68 3.55 -14.27
N VAL A 95 -2.89 3.23 -12.99
CA VAL A 95 -4.16 3.48 -12.32
C VAL A 95 -4.54 4.97 -12.32
N ALA A 96 -3.55 5.88 -12.30
CA ALA A 96 -3.78 7.32 -12.39
C ALA A 96 -4.46 7.70 -13.71
N ASP A 97 -3.93 7.21 -14.85
CA ASP A 97 -4.53 7.45 -16.17
C ASP A 97 -5.96 6.89 -16.25
N SER A 98 -6.21 5.76 -15.59
CA SER A 98 -7.54 5.13 -15.52
C SER A 98 -8.52 5.96 -14.69
N ILE A 99 -8.09 6.53 -13.57
CA ILE A 99 -8.90 7.40 -12.73
C ILE A 99 -9.28 8.69 -13.46
N GLU A 100 -8.31 9.30 -14.15
CA GLU A 100 -8.55 10.51 -14.98
C GLU A 100 -9.57 10.25 -16.07
N GLN A 101 -9.56 9.07 -16.69
CA GLN A 101 -10.43 8.70 -17.81
C GLN A 101 -11.58 7.75 -17.40
N TYR A 102 -11.84 7.59 -16.11
CA TYR A 102 -12.80 6.61 -15.58
C TYR A 102 -14.20 6.75 -16.21
N ASN A 103 -14.69 7.98 -16.32
CA ASN A 103 -16.04 8.25 -16.84
C ASN A 103 -16.21 7.83 -18.31
N GLU A 104 -15.14 7.90 -19.10
CA GLU A 104 -15.11 7.57 -20.53
C GLU A 104 -14.91 6.05 -20.76
N ILE A 105 -14.18 5.37 -19.87
CA ILE A 105 -13.83 3.94 -20.05
C ILE A 105 -14.68 3.00 -19.21
N PHE A 106 -15.56 3.53 -18.35
CA PHE A 106 -16.42 2.71 -17.48
C PHE A 106 -17.33 1.78 -18.29
N LEU A 107 -17.24 0.48 -18.02
CA LEU A 107 -18.10 -0.56 -18.60
C LEU A 107 -18.79 -1.41 -17.54
N LYS A 108 -18.09 -1.71 -16.45
CA LYS A 108 -18.56 -2.56 -15.35
C LYS A 108 -17.94 -2.10 -14.03
N PRO A 109 -18.60 -2.33 -12.91
CA PRO A 109 -18.14 -1.89 -11.58
C PRO A 109 -16.96 -2.71 -11.00
N GLN A 110 -16.42 -3.70 -11.70
CA GLN A 110 -15.37 -4.64 -11.21
C GLN A 110 -15.66 -5.18 -9.80
N ASP A 111 -16.91 -5.55 -9.53
CA ASP A 111 -17.46 -6.03 -8.25
C ASP A 111 -17.41 -4.99 -7.10
N ALA A 112 -17.20 -3.71 -7.39
CA ALA A 112 -17.18 -2.65 -6.39
C ALA A 112 -18.59 -2.32 -5.85
N ALA A 113 -18.64 -1.94 -4.58
CA ALA A 113 -19.79 -1.28 -3.98
C ALA A 113 -19.61 0.25 -4.05
N PHE A 114 -20.64 0.95 -4.48
CA PHE A 114 -20.70 2.42 -4.49
C PHE A 114 -21.72 2.88 -3.46
N LEU A 115 -21.26 3.67 -2.48
CA LEU A 115 -22.06 4.15 -1.35
C LEU A 115 -22.22 5.65 -1.47
N SER A 116 -23.41 6.10 -1.86
CA SER A 116 -23.73 7.54 -1.97
C SER A 116 -24.04 8.12 -0.60
N ILE A 117 -23.40 9.23 -0.26
CA ILE A 117 -23.66 9.97 0.98
C ILE A 117 -25.08 10.56 1.01
N ASP A 118 -25.70 10.72 -0.17
CA ASP A 118 -27.09 11.19 -0.30
C ASP A 118 -28.12 10.11 0.02
N GLU A 119 -27.69 8.84 0.12
CA GLU A 119 -28.54 7.67 0.35
C GLU A 119 -28.04 6.77 1.49
N PRO A 120 -27.83 7.30 2.71
CA PRO A 120 -27.24 6.56 3.83
C PRO A 120 -28.04 5.30 4.22
N GLU A 121 -29.36 5.31 4.03
CA GLU A 121 -30.23 4.16 4.28
C GLU A 121 -29.92 2.94 3.37
N ASN A 122 -29.26 3.14 2.23
CA ASN A 122 -28.94 2.10 1.27
C ASN A 122 -27.59 1.40 1.54
N ILE A 123 -26.76 1.87 2.47
CA ILE A 123 -25.41 1.35 2.73
C ILE A 123 -25.41 -0.18 2.89
N LYS A 124 -26.22 -0.70 3.82
CA LYS A 124 -26.24 -2.13 4.12
C LYS A 124 -26.75 -2.97 2.93
N ALA A 125 -27.74 -2.46 2.21
CA ALA A 125 -28.27 -3.12 1.02
C ALA A 125 -27.23 -3.14 -0.11
N SER A 126 -26.52 -2.03 -0.34
CA SER A 126 -25.47 -1.91 -1.34
C SER A 126 -24.31 -2.86 -1.09
N LEU A 127 -23.80 -2.92 0.14
CA LEU A 127 -22.76 -3.88 0.54
C LEU A 127 -23.22 -5.33 0.34
N LYS A 128 -24.45 -5.69 0.74
CA LYS A 128 -25.00 -7.02 0.57
C LYS A 128 -25.15 -7.40 -0.91
N ASN A 129 -25.63 -6.47 -1.73
CA ASN A 129 -25.80 -6.69 -3.17
C ASN A 129 -24.46 -6.89 -3.87
N ALA A 130 -23.46 -6.04 -3.57
CA ALA A 130 -22.12 -6.14 -4.16
C ALA A 130 -21.38 -7.41 -3.69
N ALA A 131 -21.61 -7.86 -2.47
CA ALA A 131 -21.06 -9.12 -1.97
C ALA A 131 -21.68 -10.35 -2.65
N ASP A 132 -22.92 -10.28 -3.12
CA ASP A 132 -23.62 -11.37 -3.83
C ASP A 132 -23.52 -12.75 -3.12
N GLY A 133 -23.67 -12.75 -1.81
CA GLY A 133 -23.58 -13.95 -0.97
C GLY A 133 -22.16 -14.48 -0.71
N ARG A 134 -21.13 -13.76 -1.18
CA ARG A 134 -19.73 -14.09 -0.90
C ARG A 134 -19.38 -13.81 0.58
N ASP A 135 -18.47 -14.59 1.13
CA ASP A 135 -17.89 -14.40 2.46
C ASP A 135 -16.76 -13.37 2.38
N ILE A 136 -17.06 -12.09 2.57
CA ILE A 136 -16.08 -11.01 2.46
C ILE A 136 -15.20 -10.95 3.72
N ARG A 137 -13.89 -11.04 3.51
CA ARG A 137 -12.86 -10.99 4.56
C ARG A 137 -11.99 -9.74 4.48
N LEU A 138 -11.97 -9.05 3.34
CA LEU A 138 -11.20 -7.84 3.13
C LEU A 138 -12.02 -6.83 2.34
N ILE A 139 -12.14 -5.63 2.89
CA ILE A 139 -12.62 -4.45 2.17
C ILE A 139 -11.46 -3.47 2.04
N VAL A 140 -11.18 -2.98 0.84
CA VAL A 140 -10.45 -1.74 0.62
C VAL A 140 -11.45 -0.66 0.29
N VAL A 141 -11.51 0.36 1.12
CA VAL A 141 -12.46 1.48 0.99
C VAL A 141 -11.74 2.79 0.76
N THR A 142 -12.28 3.59 -0.14
CA THR A 142 -11.80 4.95 -0.43
C THR A 142 -12.96 5.93 -0.57
N ASP A 143 -12.75 7.19 -0.17
CA ASP A 143 -13.59 8.32 -0.59
C ASP A 143 -12.91 9.17 -1.67
N ALA A 144 -11.67 8.82 -2.02
CA ALA A 144 -10.84 9.42 -3.07
C ALA A 144 -10.66 10.94 -2.95
N GLU A 145 -10.74 11.47 -1.73
CA GLU A 145 -10.47 12.90 -1.47
C GLU A 145 -8.99 13.23 -1.65
N GLY A 146 -8.09 12.26 -1.37
CA GLY A 146 -6.67 12.49 -1.27
C GLY A 146 -5.80 11.50 -2.06
N ILE A 147 -6.16 11.18 -3.31
CA ILE A 147 -5.33 10.29 -4.13
C ILE A 147 -3.93 10.89 -4.28
N LEU A 148 -2.92 10.12 -3.89
CA LEU A 148 -1.54 10.59 -3.80
C LEU A 148 -1.05 11.23 -5.12
N GLY A 149 -0.64 12.50 -5.02
CA GLY A 149 -0.16 13.29 -6.16
C GLY A 149 -1.23 13.83 -7.10
N MET A 150 -2.49 13.38 -6.98
CA MET A 150 -3.60 13.75 -7.86
C MET A 150 -4.69 14.57 -7.17
N GLY A 151 -4.93 14.37 -5.87
CA GLY A 151 -5.98 15.04 -5.11
C GLY A 151 -7.35 14.35 -5.20
N ASP A 152 -8.41 15.17 -5.22
CA ASP A 152 -9.81 14.71 -5.21
C ASP A 152 -10.29 14.25 -6.59
N TRP A 153 -10.67 12.97 -6.67
CA TRP A 153 -11.22 12.35 -7.90
C TRP A 153 -12.62 11.75 -7.70
N GLY A 154 -13.25 11.99 -6.56
CA GLY A 154 -14.61 11.52 -6.30
C GLY A 154 -14.77 10.02 -6.58
N VAL A 155 -15.90 9.64 -7.20
CA VAL A 155 -16.20 8.22 -7.47
C VAL A 155 -15.19 7.54 -8.41
N ASN A 156 -14.48 8.30 -9.24
CA ASN A 156 -13.47 7.78 -10.17
C ASN A 156 -12.32 7.06 -9.42
N GLY A 157 -12.05 7.46 -8.17
CA GLY A 157 -10.98 6.87 -7.37
C GLY A 157 -11.23 5.44 -6.90
N VAL A 158 -12.38 4.84 -7.19
CA VAL A 158 -12.63 3.41 -6.90
C VAL A 158 -11.57 2.49 -7.53
N ASP A 159 -10.98 2.89 -8.64
CA ASP A 159 -9.95 2.12 -9.34
C ASP A 159 -8.69 1.89 -8.48
N ILE A 160 -8.41 2.77 -7.49
CA ILE A 160 -7.30 2.56 -6.56
C ILE A 160 -7.59 1.36 -5.64
N ALA A 161 -8.79 1.26 -5.09
CA ALA A 161 -9.21 0.14 -4.24
C ALA A 161 -9.22 -1.19 -5.01
N ILE A 162 -9.69 -1.15 -6.28
CA ILE A 162 -9.68 -2.31 -7.18
C ILE A 162 -8.24 -2.78 -7.45
N GLY A 163 -7.35 -1.86 -7.81
CA GLY A 163 -5.94 -2.15 -8.07
C GLY A 163 -5.23 -2.75 -6.85
N LYS A 164 -5.46 -2.20 -5.67
CA LYS A 164 -4.92 -2.74 -4.41
C LYS A 164 -5.37 -4.18 -4.15
N LEU A 165 -6.66 -4.46 -4.30
CA LEU A 165 -7.18 -5.82 -4.11
C LEU A 165 -6.62 -6.81 -5.13
N MET A 166 -6.34 -6.37 -6.35
CA MET A 166 -5.64 -7.22 -7.34
C MET A 166 -4.23 -7.58 -6.87
N VAL A 167 -3.51 -6.63 -6.29
CA VAL A 167 -2.17 -6.89 -5.73
C VAL A 167 -2.24 -7.80 -4.49
N TYR A 168 -3.21 -7.62 -3.60
CA TYR A 168 -3.45 -8.52 -2.47
C TYR A 168 -3.58 -9.99 -2.91
N THR A 169 -4.40 -10.23 -3.92
CA THR A 169 -4.60 -11.58 -4.44
C THR A 169 -3.36 -12.10 -5.15
N ALA A 170 -2.76 -11.31 -6.04
CA ALA A 170 -1.63 -11.76 -6.85
C ALA A 170 -0.35 -11.99 -6.04
N ALA A 171 -0.08 -11.14 -5.04
CA ALA A 171 1.14 -11.21 -4.23
C ALA A 171 1.03 -12.15 -3.03
N ALA A 172 -0.13 -12.21 -2.38
CA ALA A 172 -0.30 -12.99 -1.14
C ALA A 172 -1.32 -14.14 -1.27
N GLY A 173 -2.02 -14.26 -2.39
CA GLY A 173 -3.00 -15.34 -2.59
C GLY A 173 -4.30 -15.13 -1.80
N ILE A 174 -4.68 -13.90 -1.44
CA ILE A 174 -5.99 -13.65 -0.83
C ILE A 174 -7.08 -14.01 -1.85
N ASN A 175 -8.07 -14.79 -1.41
CA ASN A 175 -9.12 -15.28 -2.30
C ASN A 175 -9.93 -14.11 -2.92
N PRO A 176 -9.95 -13.96 -4.26
CA PRO A 176 -10.65 -12.87 -4.92
C PRO A 176 -12.17 -12.90 -4.71
N ALA A 177 -12.73 -14.03 -4.28
CA ALA A 177 -14.14 -14.11 -3.89
C ALA A 177 -14.41 -13.56 -2.47
N GLN A 178 -13.36 -13.31 -1.67
CA GLN A 178 -13.45 -12.81 -0.31
C GLN A 178 -13.08 -11.33 -0.19
N VAL A 179 -12.92 -10.63 -1.30
CA VAL A 179 -12.55 -9.20 -1.31
C VAL A 179 -13.66 -8.34 -1.90
N LEU A 180 -13.76 -7.11 -1.43
CA LEU A 180 -14.75 -6.14 -1.91
C LEU A 180 -14.14 -4.73 -1.96
N PRO A 181 -13.99 -4.13 -3.16
CA PRO A 181 -13.68 -2.70 -3.26
C PRO A 181 -14.92 -1.88 -2.93
N VAL A 182 -14.72 -0.79 -2.17
CA VAL A 182 -15.80 0.12 -1.78
C VAL A 182 -15.41 1.55 -2.09
N SER A 183 -16.29 2.25 -2.80
CA SER A 183 -16.22 3.70 -3.00
C SER A 183 -17.27 4.39 -2.16
N ILE A 184 -16.87 5.34 -1.33
CA ILE A 184 -17.76 6.28 -0.64
C ILE A 184 -17.83 7.54 -1.46
N ASP A 185 -18.96 7.75 -2.13
CA ASP A 185 -19.22 8.95 -2.92
C ASP A 185 -19.78 10.06 -2.01
N ALA A 186 -18.86 10.81 -1.42
CA ALA A 186 -19.18 11.96 -0.57
C ALA A 186 -19.38 13.28 -1.36
N GLY A 187 -19.47 13.23 -2.69
CA GLY A 187 -19.30 14.37 -3.58
C GLY A 187 -17.84 14.63 -3.90
N THR A 188 -17.57 15.73 -4.59
CA THR A 188 -16.20 16.11 -4.98
C THR A 188 -16.01 17.61 -5.01
N ASN A 189 -14.82 18.09 -4.63
CA ASN A 189 -14.42 19.49 -4.79
C ASN A 189 -13.61 19.71 -6.09
N ASN A 190 -13.49 18.68 -6.95
CA ASN A 190 -12.87 18.78 -8.26
C ASN A 190 -13.84 19.39 -9.28
N GLU A 191 -13.60 20.65 -9.64
CA GLU A 191 -14.46 21.39 -10.57
C GLU A 191 -14.49 20.77 -11.98
N GLU A 192 -13.44 20.10 -12.41
CA GLU A 192 -13.41 19.42 -13.71
C GLU A 192 -14.43 18.28 -13.75
N LEU A 193 -14.52 17.49 -12.67
CA LEU A 193 -15.49 16.42 -12.52
C LEU A 193 -16.92 16.98 -12.42
N LEU A 194 -17.15 18.00 -11.58
CA LEU A 194 -18.46 18.62 -11.42
C LEU A 194 -19.02 19.17 -12.74
N ASN A 195 -18.14 19.67 -13.62
CA ASN A 195 -18.50 20.21 -14.92
C ASN A 195 -18.50 19.16 -16.06
N ASN A 196 -17.97 17.96 -15.84
CA ASN A 196 -17.95 16.90 -16.83
C ASN A 196 -19.35 16.25 -16.95
N PRO A 197 -20.03 16.33 -18.11
CA PRO A 197 -21.37 15.73 -18.28
C PRO A 197 -21.37 14.20 -18.14
N LEU A 198 -20.21 13.54 -18.28
CA LEU A 198 -20.05 12.09 -18.13
C LEU A 198 -19.73 11.65 -16.70
N TYR A 199 -19.49 12.59 -15.77
CA TYR A 199 -19.15 12.22 -14.39
C TYR A 199 -20.23 11.34 -13.76
N LEU A 200 -19.81 10.22 -13.17
CA LEU A 200 -20.68 9.16 -12.67
C LEU A 200 -21.01 9.28 -11.17
N GLY A 201 -20.36 10.20 -10.45
CA GLY A 201 -20.57 10.42 -9.01
C GLY A 201 -21.59 11.52 -8.70
N ASN A 202 -21.79 11.78 -7.41
CA ASN A 202 -22.62 12.85 -6.88
C ASN A 202 -22.11 14.23 -7.32
N ARG A 203 -23.00 15.07 -7.90
CA ARG A 203 -22.63 16.37 -8.51
C ARG A 203 -22.80 17.53 -7.54
N HIS A 204 -22.14 17.44 -6.39
CA HIS A 204 -22.08 18.50 -5.39
C HIS A 204 -20.71 18.50 -4.71
N ALA A 205 -20.40 19.60 -4.01
CA ALA A 205 -19.20 19.68 -3.20
C ALA A 205 -19.19 18.58 -2.13
N ARG A 206 -18.00 18.16 -1.68
CA ARG A 206 -17.87 17.16 -0.63
C ARG A 206 -18.68 17.53 0.59
N VAL A 207 -19.39 16.56 1.13
CA VAL A 207 -20.03 16.66 2.43
C VAL A 207 -18.94 16.45 3.50
N GLU A 208 -18.90 17.36 4.47
CA GLU A 208 -17.89 17.38 5.53
C GLU A 208 -18.56 17.38 6.91
N GLY A 209 -17.74 17.26 7.96
CA GLY A 209 -18.17 17.41 9.35
C GLY A 209 -19.02 16.24 9.84
N GLU A 210 -20.02 16.57 10.71
CA GLU A 210 -20.80 15.58 11.44
C GLU A 210 -21.53 14.59 10.51
N THR A 211 -22.17 15.09 9.46
CA THR A 211 -22.89 14.25 8.48
C THR A 211 -21.98 13.23 7.81
N TYR A 212 -20.76 13.63 7.45
CA TYR A 212 -19.76 12.72 6.89
C TYR A 212 -19.38 11.62 7.88
N TYR A 213 -19.08 11.98 9.13
CA TYR A 213 -18.69 10.99 10.15
C TYR A 213 -19.84 10.08 10.56
N GLU A 214 -21.09 10.56 10.57
CA GLU A 214 -22.26 9.71 10.77
C GLU A 214 -22.42 8.67 9.65
N PHE A 215 -22.13 9.06 8.40
CA PHE A 215 -22.13 8.15 7.28
C PHE A 215 -21.04 7.07 7.41
N ILE A 216 -19.81 7.47 7.80
CA ILE A 216 -18.71 6.53 8.07
C ILE A 216 -19.10 5.55 9.19
N ASP A 217 -19.76 6.04 10.26
CA ASP A 217 -20.23 5.18 11.36
C ASP A 217 -21.22 4.13 10.88
N GLN A 218 -22.19 4.53 10.06
CA GLN A 218 -23.19 3.62 9.48
C GLN A 218 -22.53 2.61 8.52
N PHE A 219 -21.53 3.04 7.75
CA PHE A 219 -20.76 2.15 6.89
C PHE A 219 -20.02 1.09 7.72
N VAL A 220 -19.24 1.50 8.71
CA VAL A 220 -18.47 0.56 9.57
C VAL A 220 -19.41 -0.40 10.29
N GLN A 221 -20.50 0.09 10.86
CA GLN A 221 -21.50 -0.76 11.52
C GLN A 221 -22.07 -1.77 10.54
N SER A 222 -22.52 -1.34 9.36
CA SER A 222 -23.11 -2.22 8.35
C SER A 222 -22.13 -3.27 7.84
N ALA A 223 -20.88 -2.87 7.59
CA ALA A 223 -19.83 -3.75 7.09
C ALA A 223 -19.46 -4.83 8.13
N THR A 224 -19.30 -4.45 9.41
CA THR A 224 -18.95 -5.39 10.49
C THR A 224 -20.11 -6.31 10.88
N GLU A 225 -21.34 -5.85 10.75
CA GLU A 225 -22.52 -6.72 10.93
C GLU A 225 -22.69 -7.75 9.81
N LEU A 226 -22.40 -7.37 8.56
CA LEU A 226 -22.50 -8.28 7.41
C LEU A 226 -21.31 -9.25 7.33
N PHE A 227 -20.12 -8.80 7.72
CA PHE A 227 -18.85 -9.50 7.59
C PHE A 227 -18.10 -9.51 8.93
N PRO A 228 -18.43 -10.43 9.86
CA PRO A 228 -17.90 -10.41 11.23
C PRO A 228 -16.38 -10.57 11.35
N GLU A 229 -15.73 -11.16 10.34
CA GLU A 229 -14.27 -11.39 10.31
C GLU A 229 -13.57 -10.47 9.32
N LEU A 230 -14.16 -9.31 9.07
CA LEU A 230 -13.67 -8.32 8.12
C LEU A 230 -12.35 -7.69 8.58
N LEU A 231 -11.39 -7.62 7.65
CA LEU A 231 -10.28 -6.66 7.67
C LEU A 231 -10.71 -5.44 6.84
N LEU A 232 -10.71 -4.26 7.45
CA LEU A 232 -11.06 -3.00 6.79
C LEU A 232 -9.80 -2.16 6.54
N HIS A 233 -9.48 -1.95 5.27
CA HIS A 233 -8.33 -1.18 4.81
C HIS A 233 -8.81 0.18 4.27
N TRP A 234 -8.36 1.27 4.89
CA TRP A 234 -8.64 2.66 4.47
C TRP A 234 -7.58 3.15 3.49
N GLU A 235 -8.04 3.78 2.40
CA GLU A 235 -7.19 4.17 1.28
C GLU A 235 -7.58 5.52 0.71
N ASP A 236 -6.61 6.43 0.53
CA ASP A 236 -6.76 7.73 -0.15
C ASP A 236 -7.89 8.63 0.40
N PHE A 237 -8.12 8.58 1.70
CA PHE A 237 -8.99 9.52 2.41
C PHE A 237 -8.32 10.89 2.57
N GLY A 238 -9.12 11.96 2.65
CA GLY A 238 -8.61 13.28 3.02
C GLY A 238 -7.82 13.25 4.33
N ARG A 239 -6.70 13.96 4.39
CA ARG A 239 -5.72 13.86 5.50
C ARG A 239 -6.34 14.03 6.89
N GLY A 240 -7.26 15.00 7.05
CA GLY A 240 -7.95 15.22 8.32
C GLY A 240 -8.90 14.09 8.68
N ASN A 241 -9.64 13.59 7.71
CA ASN A 241 -10.60 12.50 7.84
C ASN A 241 -9.89 11.17 8.13
N ALA A 242 -8.82 10.86 7.41
CA ALA A 242 -8.05 9.63 7.57
C ALA A 242 -7.57 9.40 9.01
N ALA A 243 -6.96 10.43 9.63
CA ALA A 243 -6.47 10.34 11.01
C ALA A 243 -7.60 10.17 12.03
N THR A 244 -8.68 10.95 11.88
CA THR A 244 -9.85 10.88 12.77
C THR A 244 -10.55 9.51 12.69
N ILE A 245 -10.68 8.95 11.48
CA ILE A 245 -11.28 7.65 11.26
C ILE A 245 -10.40 6.55 11.89
N LEU A 246 -9.09 6.57 11.64
CA LEU A 246 -8.17 5.60 12.19
C LEU A 246 -8.21 5.60 13.72
N GLU A 247 -8.05 6.75 14.37
CA GLU A 247 -8.12 6.91 15.83
C GLU A 247 -9.45 6.37 16.41
N LYS A 248 -10.56 6.60 15.69
CA LYS A 248 -11.88 6.16 16.15
C LYS A 248 -12.04 4.64 16.15
N TYR A 249 -11.42 3.92 15.20
CA TYR A 249 -11.70 2.52 14.95
C TYR A 249 -10.57 1.54 15.20
N GLU A 250 -9.29 1.97 15.27
CA GLU A 250 -8.12 1.08 15.38
C GLU A 250 -8.18 0.11 16.57
N ASP A 251 -8.80 0.51 17.69
CA ASP A 251 -8.98 -0.33 18.87
C ASP A 251 -10.29 -1.12 18.89
N LYS A 252 -11.19 -0.92 17.92
CA LYS A 252 -12.55 -1.50 17.92
C LYS A 252 -12.74 -2.62 16.92
N ILE A 253 -12.08 -2.52 15.77
CA ILE A 253 -12.22 -3.47 14.66
C ILE A 253 -10.85 -3.83 14.09
N THR A 254 -10.80 -4.86 13.25
CA THR A 254 -9.58 -5.20 12.51
C THR A 254 -9.43 -4.24 11.34
N THR A 255 -8.59 -3.23 11.50
CA THR A 255 -8.43 -2.17 10.50
C THR A 255 -7.03 -1.55 10.51
N PHE A 256 -6.64 -0.98 9.38
CA PHE A 256 -5.49 -0.10 9.25
C PHE A 256 -5.69 0.90 8.10
N ASN A 257 -4.91 1.98 8.12
CA ASN A 257 -4.87 2.97 7.04
C ASN A 257 -3.50 2.87 6.33
N ASP A 258 -3.52 2.63 5.02
CA ASP A 258 -2.28 2.41 4.27
C ASP A 258 -1.47 3.70 4.09
N ASP A 259 -2.11 4.84 3.90
CA ASP A 259 -1.42 6.13 3.71
C ASP A 259 -0.70 6.60 4.97
N ILE A 260 -1.30 6.33 6.14
CA ILE A 260 -0.74 6.73 7.44
C ILE A 260 0.24 5.67 7.96
N GLN A 261 -0.21 4.42 8.06
CA GLN A 261 0.53 3.34 8.69
C GLN A 261 1.39 2.57 7.68
N GLY A 262 0.88 2.28 6.47
CA GLY A 262 1.58 1.51 5.46
C GLY A 262 2.90 2.15 5.03
N THR A 263 2.91 3.45 4.75
CA THR A 263 4.14 4.19 4.42
C THR A 263 5.16 4.12 5.56
N GLY A 264 4.73 4.35 6.79
CA GLY A 264 5.60 4.26 7.95
C GLY A 264 6.18 2.86 8.17
N ILE A 265 5.36 1.81 7.96
CA ILE A 265 5.79 0.40 8.05
C ILE A 265 6.91 0.09 7.06
N VAL A 266 6.76 0.50 5.80
CA VAL A 266 7.76 0.23 4.76
C VAL A 266 9.04 1.04 5.00
N VAL A 267 8.93 2.29 5.45
CA VAL A 267 10.10 3.11 5.79
C VAL A 267 10.85 2.52 6.99
N LEU A 268 10.14 2.11 8.04
CA LEU A 268 10.75 1.40 9.17
C LEU A 268 11.46 0.13 8.69
N ALA A 269 10.83 -0.67 7.82
CA ALA A 269 11.46 -1.86 7.25
C ALA A 269 12.75 -1.52 6.47
N GLY A 270 12.74 -0.45 5.68
CA GLY A 270 13.91 0.05 4.95
C GLY A 270 15.04 0.49 5.90
N VAL A 271 14.69 1.22 6.96
CA VAL A 271 15.65 1.62 8.00
C VAL A 271 16.25 0.37 8.68
N LEU A 272 15.42 -0.57 9.12
CA LEU A 272 15.88 -1.80 9.74
C LEU A 272 16.73 -2.66 8.79
N GLY A 273 16.36 -2.74 7.51
CA GLY A 273 17.17 -3.39 6.47
C GLY A 273 18.53 -2.73 6.29
N GLY A 274 18.58 -1.40 6.27
CA GLY A 274 19.82 -0.62 6.22
C GLY A 274 20.69 -0.87 7.46
N LEU A 275 20.11 -0.89 8.64
CA LEU A 275 20.81 -1.18 9.91
C LEU A 275 21.33 -2.62 9.95
N ASN A 276 20.58 -3.59 9.41
CA ASN A 276 21.08 -4.96 9.27
C ASN A 276 22.30 -5.04 8.34
N ILE A 277 22.34 -4.25 7.26
CA ILE A 277 23.50 -4.19 6.35
C ILE A 277 24.70 -3.50 7.01
N SER A 278 24.48 -2.40 7.76
CA SER A 278 25.57 -1.67 8.45
C SER A 278 26.05 -2.37 9.72
N GLY A 279 25.23 -3.24 10.30
CA GLY A 279 25.49 -3.88 11.61
C GLY A 279 25.26 -2.94 12.80
N GLU A 280 24.52 -1.85 12.60
CA GLU A 280 24.23 -0.84 13.62
C GLU A 280 22.86 -1.07 14.27
N GLN A 281 22.56 -0.35 15.35
CA GLN A 281 21.29 -0.44 16.07
C GLN A 281 20.49 0.86 15.94
N LEU A 282 19.16 0.76 15.93
CA LEU A 282 18.27 1.93 15.80
C LEU A 282 18.47 2.95 16.93
N LYS A 283 18.71 2.48 18.15
CA LYS A 283 18.94 3.33 19.33
C LYS A 283 20.20 4.21 19.24
N ASP A 284 21.12 3.89 18.34
CA ASP A 284 22.38 4.63 18.18
C ASP A 284 22.31 5.65 17.03
N GLN A 285 21.14 5.78 16.38
CA GLN A 285 20.98 6.59 15.19
C GLN A 285 20.52 8.02 15.51
N THR A 286 20.98 8.97 14.70
CA THR A 286 20.46 10.35 14.64
C THR A 286 19.58 10.46 13.41
N ILE A 287 18.27 10.69 13.60
CA ILE A 287 17.25 10.60 12.55
C ILE A 287 16.76 12.00 12.20
N LEU A 288 16.95 12.39 10.94
CA LEU A 288 16.46 13.65 10.41
C LEU A 288 15.36 13.41 9.38
N THR A 289 14.20 14.03 9.58
CA THR A 289 13.11 14.06 8.60
C THR A 289 13.03 15.45 7.98
N PHE A 290 13.14 15.53 6.66
CA PHE A 290 12.96 16.77 5.90
C PHE A 290 11.60 16.80 5.22
N GLY A 291 10.73 17.71 5.67
CA GLY A 291 9.32 17.76 5.37
C GLY A 291 8.51 17.21 6.55
N ALA A 292 8.28 18.05 7.56
CA ALA A 292 7.54 17.66 8.78
C ALA A 292 6.01 17.76 8.60
N GLY A 293 5.51 17.34 7.43
CA GLY A 293 4.10 17.15 7.15
C GLY A 293 3.55 15.85 7.74
N THR A 294 2.34 15.46 7.36
CA THR A 294 1.67 14.25 7.87
C THR A 294 2.51 13.00 7.69
N ALA A 295 3.09 12.79 6.50
CA ALA A 295 3.94 11.64 6.21
C ALA A 295 5.23 11.65 7.05
N GLY A 296 5.94 12.78 7.10
CA GLY A 296 7.19 12.89 7.85
C GLY A 296 7.01 12.70 9.35
N VAL A 297 5.94 13.27 9.92
CA VAL A 297 5.56 13.06 11.34
C VAL A 297 5.16 11.60 11.58
N GLY A 298 4.36 11.01 10.69
CA GLY A 298 3.93 9.61 10.80
C GLY A 298 5.12 8.65 10.80
N ILE A 299 6.08 8.84 9.90
CA ILE A 299 7.32 8.07 9.85
C ILE A 299 8.13 8.23 11.14
N ALA A 300 8.29 9.47 11.62
CA ALA A 300 9.02 9.72 12.86
C ALA A 300 8.37 9.03 14.07
N ASN A 301 7.04 9.04 14.17
CA ASN A 301 6.32 8.34 15.23
C ASN A 301 6.56 6.82 15.20
N ILE A 302 6.47 6.18 14.03
CA ILE A 302 6.68 4.72 13.91
C ILE A 302 8.12 4.34 14.26
N LEU A 303 9.12 5.13 13.84
CA LEU A 303 10.52 4.92 14.21
C LEU A 303 10.75 5.14 15.72
N LEU A 304 10.10 6.14 16.31
CA LEU A 304 10.15 6.41 17.75
C LEU A 304 9.54 5.24 18.54
N ASP A 305 8.37 4.79 18.15
CA ASP A 305 7.70 3.65 18.78
C ASP A 305 8.55 2.38 18.71
N GLU A 306 9.20 2.15 17.57
CA GLU A 306 10.13 1.02 17.42
C GLU A 306 11.34 1.15 18.34
N MET A 307 11.92 2.35 18.49
CA MET A 307 13.03 2.61 19.40
C MET A 307 12.64 2.37 20.87
N ILE A 308 11.43 2.82 21.25
CA ILE A 308 10.87 2.57 22.59
C ILE A 308 10.66 1.06 22.82
N ARG A 309 10.14 0.32 21.83
CA ARG A 309 9.99 -1.15 21.92
C ARG A 309 11.31 -1.87 22.09
N GLN A 310 12.39 -1.33 21.54
CA GLN A 310 13.74 -1.85 21.76
C GLN A 310 14.31 -1.53 23.15
N GLY A 311 13.52 -0.88 24.01
CA GLY A 311 13.82 -0.64 25.41
C GLY A 311 14.46 0.73 25.70
N VAL A 312 14.47 1.64 24.75
CA VAL A 312 14.92 3.02 24.98
C VAL A 312 13.80 3.80 25.69
N PRO A 313 14.07 4.47 26.80
CA PRO A 313 13.07 5.34 27.43
C PRO A 313 12.57 6.43 26.45
N GLU A 314 11.29 6.74 26.49
CA GLU A 314 10.65 7.65 25.52
C GLU A 314 11.33 9.03 25.45
N GLU A 315 11.66 9.63 26.62
CA GLU A 315 12.36 10.93 26.66
C GLU A 315 13.75 10.89 26.02
N GLU A 316 14.47 9.77 26.14
CA GLU A 316 15.76 9.55 25.51
C GLU A 316 15.56 9.30 24.01
N ALA A 317 14.62 8.44 23.64
CA ALA A 317 14.31 8.12 22.25
C ALA A 317 13.95 9.38 21.43
N ARG A 318 13.16 10.29 21.99
CA ARG A 318 12.82 11.57 21.33
C ARG A 318 14.04 12.43 21.00
N GLN A 319 15.13 12.32 21.75
CA GLN A 319 16.35 13.09 21.52
C GLN A 319 17.10 12.67 20.24
N HIS A 320 16.77 11.52 19.69
CA HIS A 320 17.34 11.02 18.42
C HIS A 320 16.68 11.61 17.18
N PHE A 321 15.54 12.31 17.32
CA PHE A 321 14.72 12.79 16.20
C PHE A 321 14.83 14.30 15.99
N TYR A 322 15.00 14.68 14.73
CA TYR A 322 15.07 16.07 14.28
C TYR A 322 14.15 16.24 13.07
N GLN A 323 13.29 17.24 13.12
CA GLN A 323 12.39 17.54 12.02
C GLN A 323 12.68 18.91 11.45
N VAL A 324 12.87 18.98 10.14
CA VAL A 324 13.10 20.20 9.37
C VAL A 324 11.94 20.43 8.42
N ASP A 325 11.37 21.62 8.49
CA ASP A 325 10.34 22.08 7.57
C ASP A 325 10.76 23.45 6.97
N LYS A 326 9.85 24.12 6.29
CA LYS A 326 10.09 25.45 5.67
C LYS A 326 10.60 26.53 6.65
N GLN A 327 10.43 26.35 7.96
CA GLN A 327 10.95 27.22 9.01
C GLN A 327 12.39 26.88 9.44
N GLY A 328 13.00 25.82 8.88
CA GLY A 328 14.22 25.19 9.37
C GLY A 328 13.95 24.10 10.41
N LEU A 329 14.89 23.88 11.34
CA LEU A 329 14.69 22.96 12.46
C LEU A 329 13.51 23.40 13.32
N LEU A 330 12.63 22.47 13.66
CA LEU A 330 11.47 22.77 14.50
C LEU A 330 11.91 22.89 15.97
N PHE A 331 11.63 24.04 16.55
CA PHE A 331 11.87 24.36 17.96
C PHE A 331 10.56 24.50 18.72
N GLU A 332 10.58 24.31 20.04
CA GLU A 332 9.40 24.42 20.91
C GLU A 332 8.71 25.81 20.81
N ASP A 333 9.46 26.87 20.47
CA ASP A 333 8.97 28.23 20.28
C ASP A 333 8.56 28.55 18.83
N THR A 334 8.66 27.59 17.91
CA THR A 334 8.23 27.77 16.51
C THR A 334 6.71 27.97 16.47
N LYS A 335 6.28 29.08 15.85
CA LYS A 335 4.85 29.41 15.74
C LYS A 335 4.15 28.48 14.75
N GLY A 336 2.95 28.02 15.10
CA GLY A 336 2.08 27.25 14.21
C GLY A 336 2.48 25.79 14.07
N LEU A 337 3.17 25.22 15.05
CA LEU A 337 3.40 23.78 15.11
C LEU A 337 2.07 23.03 15.19
N THR A 338 1.98 21.97 14.40
CA THR A 338 0.86 21.02 14.50
C THR A 338 1.00 20.13 15.75
N PRO A 339 -0.09 19.54 16.25
CA PRO A 339 -0.02 18.60 17.38
C PRO A 339 1.00 17.46 17.16
N GLY A 340 1.12 16.97 15.93
CA GLY A 340 2.09 15.92 15.60
C GLY A 340 3.56 16.39 15.56
N GLN A 341 3.82 17.67 15.30
CA GLN A 341 5.18 18.24 15.30
C GLN A 341 5.69 18.55 16.71
N ILE A 342 4.79 18.94 17.62
CA ILE A 342 5.15 19.35 19.00
C ILE A 342 6.04 18.32 19.71
N PRO A 343 5.78 17.00 19.65
CA PRO A 343 6.60 16.00 20.34
C PRO A 343 8.05 15.91 19.84
N PHE A 344 8.34 16.40 18.63
CA PHE A 344 9.65 16.36 17.98
C PHE A 344 10.36 17.72 17.95
N ALA A 345 9.71 18.78 18.47
CA ALA A 345 10.31 20.11 18.53
C ALA A 345 11.46 20.13 19.55
N ARG A 346 12.59 20.75 19.16
CA ARG A 346 13.81 20.80 19.96
C ARG A 346 13.89 22.07 20.80
N LYS A 347 14.68 22.04 21.86
CA LYS A 347 14.96 23.25 22.66
C LYS A 347 16.10 24.02 22.02
N ARG A 348 15.93 25.35 21.86
CA ARG A 348 17.02 26.20 21.34
C ARG A 348 18.29 26.12 22.18
N SER A 349 18.16 25.88 23.49
CA SER A 349 19.28 25.72 24.40
C SER A 349 20.20 24.51 24.12
N GLU A 350 19.78 23.59 23.28
CA GLU A 350 20.57 22.45 22.87
C GLU A 350 21.63 22.83 21.81
N PHE A 351 21.48 23.99 21.17
CA PHE A 351 22.33 24.45 20.07
C PHE A 351 22.95 25.80 20.39
N THR A 352 24.24 25.93 20.15
CA THR A 352 24.96 27.20 20.28
C THR A 352 24.62 28.19 19.16
N ASN A 353 24.13 27.69 18.02
CA ASN A 353 23.80 28.43 16.80
C ASN A 353 22.33 28.23 16.38
N ALA A 354 21.41 28.09 17.33
CA ALA A 354 20.00 27.78 17.05
C ALA A 354 19.33 28.71 16.01
N ASP A 355 19.72 29.99 15.97
CA ASP A 355 19.17 30.98 15.03
C ASP A 355 19.68 30.79 13.59
N GLU A 356 20.72 30.00 13.39
CA GLU A 356 21.29 29.69 12.08
C GLU A 356 20.67 28.43 11.46
N LEU A 357 19.94 27.62 12.25
CA LEU A 357 19.36 26.33 11.82
C LEU A 357 18.06 26.51 11.00
N THR A 358 18.11 27.39 10.01
CA THR A 358 16.97 27.84 9.20
C THR A 358 16.77 27.03 7.90
N ASN A 359 17.67 26.10 7.60
CA ASN A 359 17.63 25.27 6.40
C ASN A 359 18.28 23.91 6.64
N LEU A 360 18.05 22.97 5.71
CA LEU A 360 18.53 21.60 5.82
C LEU A 360 20.05 21.50 5.95
N GLU A 361 20.81 22.27 5.17
CA GLU A 361 22.28 22.20 5.18
C GLU A 361 22.86 22.61 6.54
N ALA A 362 22.37 23.70 7.13
CA ALA A 362 22.81 24.16 8.44
C ALA A 362 22.47 23.12 9.54
N VAL A 363 21.31 22.48 9.44
CA VAL A 363 20.92 21.45 10.39
C VAL A 363 21.79 20.20 10.25
N VAL A 364 22.02 19.70 9.03
CA VAL A 364 22.88 18.52 8.80
C VAL A 364 24.30 18.74 9.34
N LYS A 365 24.88 19.94 9.14
CA LYS A 365 26.19 20.29 9.72
C LYS A 365 26.19 20.35 11.24
N ALA A 366 25.07 20.67 11.87
CA ALA A 366 24.98 20.79 13.31
C ALA A 366 24.75 19.45 14.02
N ILE A 367 23.99 18.52 13.41
CA ILE A 367 23.57 17.28 14.06
C ILE A 367 24.23 16.01 13.51
N HIS A 368 24.86 16.05 12.34
CA HIS A 368 25.46 14.92 11.64
C HIS A 368 24.53 13.69 11.62
N PRO A 369 23.39 13.75 10.92
CA PRO A 369 22.41 12.66 10.96
C PRO A 369 22.99 11.39 10.34
N THR A 370 22.60 10.24 10.89
CA THR A 370 22.95 8.91 10.36
C THR A 370 21.87 8.39 9.42
N ILE A 371 20.63 8.86 9.61
CA ILE A 371 19.46 8.54 8.80
C ILE A 371 18.83 9.86 8.36
N MET A 372 18.61 10.03 7.05
CA MET A 372 17.93 11.19 6.47
C MET A 372 16.77 10.75 5.57
N ILE A 373 15.55 11.22 5.91
CA ILE A 373 14.31 10.86 5.24
C ILE A 373 13.68 12.12 4.65
N GLY A 374 13.40 12.10 3.35
CA GLY A 374 12.79 13.20 2.60
C GLY A 374 11.32 12.95 2.29
N THR A 375 10.45 13.87 2.74
CA THR A 375 9.01 13.90 2.47
C THR A 375 8.55 15.33 2.17
N SER A 376 9.47 16.13 1.62
CA SER A 376 9.35 17.58 1.50
C SER A 376 8.69 18.05 0.21
N THR A 377 8.62 17.20 -0.81
CA THR A 377 8.25 17.55 -2.19
C THR A 377 9.14 18.65 -2.81
N GLN A 378 10.37 18.83 -2.30
CA GLN A 378 11.33 19.80 -2.81
C GLN A 378 12.40 19.11 -3.67
N PRO A 379 12.35 19.24 -5.00
CA PRO A 379 13.26 18.55 -5.90
C PRO A 379 14.72 18.91 -5.62
N GLY A 380 15.59 17.90 -5.52
CA GLY A 380 17.03 18.10 -5.39
C GLY A 380 17.47 18.74 -4.07
N ALA A 381 16.62 18.74 -3.04
CA ALA A 381 16.94 19.33 -1.75
C ALA A 381 18.09 18.61 -1.03
N PHE A 382 18.32 17.33 -1.29
CA PHE A 382 19.50 16.60 -0.82
C PHE A 382 20.67 16.86 -1.77
N THR A 383 21.33 18.00 -1.58
CA THR A 383 22.44 18.41 -2.44
C THR A 383 23.71 17.59 -2.20
N GLU A 384 24.67 17.66 -3.12
CA GLU A 384 25.97 16.98 -3.00
C GLU A 384 26.69 17.35 -1.70
N GLU A 385 26.66 18.64 -1.32
CA GLU A 385 27.30 19.14 -0.11
C GLU A 385 26.68 18.54 1.15
N ILE A 386 25.35 18.48 1.22
CA ILE A 386 24.60 17.88 2.34
C ILE A 386 24.92 16.40 2.49
N VAL A 387 24.89 15.66 1.37
CA VAL A 387 25.11 14.22 1.36
C VAL A 387 26.56 13.88 1.69
N LYS A 388 27.53 14.64 1.17
CA LYS A 388 28.95 14.48 1.51
C LYS A 388 29.25 14.80 2.98
N GLU A 389 28.62 15.85 3.52
CA GLU A 389 28.72 16.19 4.95
C GLU A 389 28.24 15.02 5.81
N MET A 390 27.07 14.45 5.49
CA MET A 390 26.55 13.27 6.18
C MET A 390 27.51 12.06 6.08
N ALA A 391 28.03 11.76 4.89
CA ALA A 391 28.93 10.63 4.64
C ALA A 391 30.33 10.81 5.24
N ALA A 392 30.73 12.04 5.56
CA ALA A 392 31.98 12.32 6.27
C ALA A 392 31.93 11.91 7.75
N HIS A 393 30.74 11.93 8.34
CA HIS A 393 30.52 11.61 9.76
C HIS A 393 29.87 10.25 10.00
N THR A 394 29.27 9.64 8.95
CA THR A 394 28.55 8.36 9.04
C THR A 394 29.13 7.36 8.04
N PRO A 395 29.67 6.21 8.49
CA PRO A 395 30.29 5.21 7.60
C PRO A 395 29.32 4.65 6.55
N ARG A 396 28.07 4.39 6.92
CA ARG A 396 27.01 3.82 6.08
C ARG A 396 25.70 4.61 6.28
N PRO A 397 25.61 5.85 5.74
CA PRO A 397 24.40 6.66 5.92
C PRO A 397 23.21 6.04 5.23
N ILE A 398 22.04 6.04 5.90
CA ILE A 398 20.76 5.66 5.31
C ILE A 398 20.09 6.92 4.78
N ILE A 399 19.83 6.97 3.47
CA ILE A 399 19.24 8.15 2.81
C ILE A 399 18.02 7.73 2.01
N MET A 400 16.86 8.28 2.36
CA MET A 400 15.58 7.89 1.78
C MET A 400 14.82 9.11 1.21
N PRO A 401 15.06 9.51 -0.06
CA PRO A 401 14.24 10.50 -0.75
C PRO A 401 12.91 9.87 -1.16
N LEU A 402 11.82 10.17 -0.45
CA LEU A 402 10.53 9.47 -0.58
C LEU A 402 9.47 10.26 -1.35
N SER A 403 9.72 11.54 -1.69
CA SER A 403 8.71 12.36 -2.37
C SER A 403 8.37 11.84 -3.77
N ASN A 404 7.08 11.80 -4.07
CA ASN A 404 6.49 11.42 -5.35
C ASN A 404 5.83 12.62 -6.03
N PRO A 405 5.71 12.67 -7.36
CA PRO A 405 6.37 11.82 -8.37
C PRO A 405 7.88 12.17 -8.56
N THR A 406 8.54 11.51 -9.49
CA THR A 406 10.00 11.66 -9.76
C THR A 406 10.49 13.10 -9.81
N LYS A 407 9.68 14.02 -10.38
CA LYS A 407 9.99 15.45 -10.46
C LYS A 407 10.04 16.17 -9.11
N LEU A 408 9.54 15.55 -8.03
CA LEU A 408 9.51 16.10 -6.68
C LEU A 408 10.50 15.42 -5.72
N ALA A 409 11.23 14.39 -6.18
CA ALA A 409 12.17 13.66 -5.36
C ALA A 409 13.34 14.52 -4.88
N GLU A 410 13.70 14.41 -3.62
CA GLU A 410 14.78 15.19 -2.98
C GLU A 410 16.16 14.90 -3.56
N ALA A 411 16.38 13.68 -4.07
CA ALA A 411 17.62 13.29 -4.80
C ALA A 411 17.34 12.08 -5.71
N LYS A 412 18.27 11.83 -6.63
CA LYS A 412 18.32 10.59 -7.42
C LYS A 412 19.21 9.58 -6.73
N ALA A 413 18.82 8.29 -6.75
CA ALA A 413 19.60 7.21 -6.15
C ALA A 413 21.05 7.17 -6.69
N LYS A 414 21.24 7.37 -7.99
CA LYS A 414 22.56 7.41 -8.62
C LYS A 414 23.47 8.46 -7.99
N ASP A 415 22.97 9.68 -7.82
CA ASP A 415 23.73 10.79 -7.27
C ASP A 415 24.15 10.48 -5.82
N LEU A 416 23.24 9.91 -5.02
CA LEU A 416 23.52 9.51 -3.63
C LEU A 416 24.63 8.45 -3.53
N ILE A 417 24.63 7.46 -4.41
CA ILE A 417 25.68 6.43 -4.46
C ILE A 417 27.02 7.05 -4.88
N GLU A 418 27.04 7.87 -5.93
CA GLU A 418 28.28 8.50 -6.44
C GLU A 418 28.87 9.50 -5.44
N TRP A 419 28.06 10.37 -4.82
CA TRP A 419 28.53 11.39 -3.86
C TRP A 419 29.06 10.79 -2.55
N THR A 420 28.67 9.57 -2.23
CA THR A 420 29.11 8.87 -1.01
C THR A 420 30.15 7.77 -1.26
N ASP A 421 30.72 7.69 -2.46
CA ASP A 421 31.64 6.60 -2.85
C ASP A 421 31.08 5.20 -2.57
N GLY A 422 29.76 5.00 -2.84
CA GLY A 422 29.08 3.74 -2.63
C GLY A 422 28.77 3.40 -1.16
N LYS A 423 28.90 4.35 -0.24
CA LYS A 423 28.64 4.11 1.19
C LYS A 423 27.17 4.20 1.54
N ALA A 424 26.41 5.05 0.86
CA ALA A 424 24.99 5.26 1.17
C ALA A 424 24.17 3.97 1.01
N LEU A 425 23.24 3.80 1.93
CA LEU A 425 22.18 2.81 1.90
C LEU A 425 20.92 3.54 1.47
N VAL A 426 20.46 3.29 0.23
CA VAL A 426 19.45 4.12 -0.44
C VAL A 426 18.14 3.38 -0.58
N GLY A 427 17.04 4.05 -0.18
CA GLY A 427 15.67 3.66 -0.49
C GLY A 427 14.92 4.85 -1.10
N THR A 428 14.13 4.62 -2.15
CA THR A 428 13.41 5.69 -2.86
C THR A 428 11.90 5.47 -2.81
N GLY A 429 11.12 6.56 -2.81
CA GLY A 429 9.65 6.48 -2.92
C GLY A 429 9.17 6.10 -4.32
N ILE A 430 10.01 6.33 -5.32
CA ILE A 430 9.74 6.05 -6.74
C ILE A 430 10.59 4.89 -7.24
N PRO A 431 10.18 4.18 -8.31
CA PRO A 431 11.04 3.18 -8.94
C PRO A 431 12.38 3.79 -9.38
N ALA A 432 13.47 3.12 -9.07
CA ALA A 432 14.81 3.51 -9.49
C ALA A 432 15.56 2.31 -10.07
N ALA A 433 16.33 2.53 -11.12
CA ALA A 433 17.20 1.51 -11.66
C ALA A 433 18.38 1.24 -10.72
N ASP A 434 18.91 0.03 -10.77
CA ASP A 434 20.17 -0.31 -10.11
C ASP A 434 21.30 0.61 -10.59
N VAL A 435 22.26 0.90 -9.72
CA VAL A 435 23.36 1.82 -9.98
C VAL A 435 24.67 1.05 -10.06
N GLU A 436 25.34 1.14 -11.21
CA GLU A 436 26.68 0.60 -11.39
C GLU A 436 27.71 1.66 -10.94
N TYR A 437 28.50 1.34 -9.91
CA TYR A 437 29.54 2.23 -9.40
C TYR A 437 30.74 1.44 -8.88
N ASN A 438 31.94 1.77 -9.37
CA ASN A 438 33.21 1.13 -9.00
C ASN A 438 33.19 -0.42 -9.06
N GLY A 439 32.50 -0.99 -10.06
CA GLY A 439 32.42 -2.45 -10.26
C GLY A 439 31.44 -3.15 -9.32
N VAL A 440 30.61 -2.42 -8.59
CA VAL A 440 29.54 -2.93 -7.75
C VAL A 440 28.19 -2.47 -8.31
N THR A 441 27.24 -3.41 -8.41
CA THR A 441 25.84 -3.11 -8.71
C THR A 441 25.10 -2.83 -7.41
N TYR A 442 24.71 -1.58 -7.20
CA TYR A 442 23.89 -1.17 -6.05
C TYR A 442 22.42 -1.32 -6.40
N GLN A 443 21.76 -2.25 -5.73
CA GLN A 443 20.32 -2.43 -5.86
C GLN A 443 19.60 -1.35 -5.05
N ILE A 444 18.61 -0.70 -5.66
CA ILE A 444 17.86 0.38 -5.01
C ILE A 444 16.51 -0.16 -4.53
N GLY A 445 16.29 -0.09 -3.22
CA GLY A 445 15.03 -0.46 -2.62
C GLY A 445 13.96 0.61 -2.86
N GLN A 446 12.79 0.21 -3.35
CA GLN A 446 11.65 1.11 -3.44
C GLN A 446 10.79 0.99 -2.18
N ALA A 447 10.55 2.11 -1.50
CA ALA A 447 9.60 2.18 -0.40
C ALA A 447 8.16 2.29 -0.96
N ASN A 448 7.61 1.18 -1.40
CA ASN A 448 6.25 1.06 -1.91
C ASN A 448 5.42 0.21 -0.93
N ASN A 449 4.24 0.70 -0.55
CA ASN A 449 3.36 0.03 0.41
C ASN A 449 2.95 -1.37 -0.07
N ALA A 450 2.96 -1.63 -1.39
CA ALA A 450 2.73 -2.96 -1.96
C ALA A 450 3.69 -4.04 -1.42
N LEU A 451 4.86 -3.65 -0.91
CA LEU A 451 5.79 -4.59 -0.26
C LEU A 451 5.23 -5.16 1.05
N MET A 452 4.27 -4.48 1.69
CA MET A 452 3.83 -4.79 3.03
C MET A 452 2.39 -5.29 3.09
N TYR A 453 1.42 -4.52 2.54
CA TYR A 453 0.02 -4.78 2.81
C TYR A 453 -0.48 -6.17 2.37
N PRO A 454 0.03 -6.83 1.30
CA PRO A 454 -0.44 -8.16 0.94
C PRO A 454 -0.13 -9.20 2.03
N GLY A 455 1.12 -9.21 2.52
CA GLY A 455 1.54 -10.12 3.58
C GLY A 455 0.87 -9.81 4.92
N LEU A 456 0.75 -8.52 5.26
CA LEU A 456 0.03 -8.07 6.46
C LEU A 456 -1.42 -8.56 6.42
N GLY A 457 -2.13 -8.30 5.32
CA GLY A 457 -3.53 -8.71 5.16
C GLY A 457 -3.73 -10.21 5.22
N LEU A 458 -2.90 -11.00 4.52
CA LEU A 458 -2.97 -12.46 4.59
C LEU A 458 -2.74 -12.96 6.02
N GLY A 459 -1.76 -12.41 6.74
CA GLY A 459 -1.49 -12.80 8.14
C GLY A 459 -2.64 -12.49 9.08
N LEU A 460 -3.28 -11.32 8.93
CA LEU A 460 -4.45 -10.92 9.71
C LEU A 460 -5.68 -11.80 9.42
N ILE A 461 -5.94 -12.11 8.15
CA ILE A 461 -7.05 -12.98 7.74
C ILE A 461 -6.81 -14.41 8.21
N ALA A 462 -5.63 -14.98 7.96
CA ALA A 462 -5.28 -16.34 8.35
C ALA A 462 -5.32 -16.56 9.87
N SER A 463 -5.01 -15.52 10.64
CA SER A 463 -5.06 -15.55 12.09
C SER A 463 -6.39 -15.11 12.70
N THR A 464 -7.40 -14.83 11.87
CA THR A 464 -8.70 -14.30 12.32
C THR A 464 -8.55 -13.15 13.33
N ALA A 465 -7.65 -12.22 13.02
CA ALA A 465 -7.28 -11.14 13.93
C ALA A 465 -8.48 -10.27 14.33
N THR A 466 -8.49 -9.78 15.57
CA THR A 466 -9.53 -8.90 16.11
C THR A 466 -9.17 -7.42 16.01
N ARG A 467 -7.88 -7.09 15.87
CA ARG A 467 -7.35 -5.73 15.70
C ARG A 467 -5.96 -5.74 15.08
N VAL A 468 -5.53 -4.58 14.62
CA VAL A 468 -4.14 -4.31 14.23
C VAL A 468 -3.58 -3.30 15.23
N ASN A 469 -2.47 -3.64 15.87
CA ASN A 469 -1.81 -2.75 16.82
C ASN A 469 -0.35 -2.52 16.44
N ALA A 470 0.26 -1.59 17.14
CA ALA A 470 1.62 -1.18 16.88
C ALA A 470 2.67 -2.32 17.00
N GLU A 471 2.41 -3.36 17.82
CA GLU A 471 3.28 -4.54 17.90
C GLU A 471 3.19 -5.40 16.62
N ILE A 472 1.99 -5.62 16.09
CA ILE A 472 1.79 -6.35 14.82
C ILE A 472 2.48 -5.59 13.68
N ILE A 473 2.35 -4.27 13.65
CA ILE A 473 3.01 -3.37 12.67
C ILE A 473 4.54 -3.49 12.77
N SER A 474 5.08 -3.42 13.97
CA SER A 474 6.53 -3.58 14.21
C SER A 474 7.05 -4.93 13.73
N GLN A 475 6.36 -6.03 14.06
CA GLN A 475 6.75 -7.38 13.64
C GLN A 475 6.71 -7.52 12.10
N ALA A 476 5.72 -6.95 11.45
CA ALA A 476 5.62 -6.93 9.99
C ALA A 476 6.81 -6.16 9.36
N SER A 477 7.14 -4.98 9.90
CA SER A 477 8.30 -4.18 9.44
C SER A 477 9.63 -4.92 9.64
N ARG A 478 9.80 -5.56 10.80
CA ARG A 478 10.99 -6.37 11.09
C ARG A 478 11.11 -7.58 10.16
N ALA A 479 9.99 -8.23 9.85
CA ALA A 479 9.97 -9.34 8.90
C ALA A 479 10.45 -8.88 7.52
N LEU A 480 9.92 -7.76 7.01
CA LEU A 480 10.31 -7.22 5.71
C LEU A 480 11.78 -6.75 5.71
N GLY A 481 12.21 -5.99 6.72
CA GLY A 481 13.60 -5.51 6.82
C GLY A 481 14.62 -6.62 7.08
N GLY A 482 14.19 -7.77 7.64
CA GLY A 482 15.03 -8.95 7.87
C GLY A 482 15.30 -9.81 6.62
N ILE A 483 14.60 -9.57 5.52
CA ILE A 483 14.78 -10.35 4.26
C ILE A 483 16.00 -9.90 3.46
N VAL A 484 16.58 -8.76 3.82
CA VAL A 484 17.73 -8.17 3.11
C VAL A 484 18.95 -9.09 3.17
N ASP A 485 19.63 -9.29 2.03
CA ASP A 485 20.88 -10.06 1.96
C ASP A 485 22.07 -9.20 2.40
N VAL A 486 22.38 -9.24 3.69
CA VAL A 486 23.47 -8.47 4.32
C VAL A 486 24.86 -8.86 3.82
N THR A 487 25.02 -9.99 3.11
CA THR A 487 26.32 -10.50 2.64
C THR A 487 26.69 -9.96 1.25
N LYS A 488 25.71 -9.43 0.50
CA LYS A 488 25.88 -8.98 -0.88
C LYS A 488 26.37 -7.52 -0.92
N PRO A 489 27.53 -7.23 -1.53
CA PRO A 489 27.89 -5.84 -1.83
C PRO A 489 26.82 -5.15 -2.67
N GLY A 490 26.43 -3.93 -2.31
CA GLY A 490 25.39 -3.20 -3.01
C GLY A 490 23.97 -3.71 -2.77
N ALA A 491 23.72 -4.49 -1.71
CA ALA A 491 22.37 -4.96 -1.34
C ALA A 491 21.42 -3.78 -1.10
N ALA A 492 20.16 -3.94 -1.55
CA ALA A 492 19.11 -2.98 -1.27
C ALA A 492 18.66 -3.06 0.20
N ILE A 493 18.20 -1.94 0.75
CA ILE A 493 17.62 -1.88 2.12
C ILE A 493 16.20 -2.44 2.20
N LEU A 494 15.56 -2.68 1.07
CA LEU A 494 14.26 -3.33 0.92
C LEU A 494 14.33 -4.40 -0.17
N PRO A 495 13.60 -5.50 -0.06
CA PRO A 495 13.61 -6.55 -1.07
C PRO A 495 12.97 -6.07 -2.39
N PRO A 496 13.40 -6.61 -3.54
CA PRO A 496 12.83 -6.26 -4.83
C PRO A 496 11.40 -6.78 -4.99
N VAL A 497 10.54 -6.00 -5.64
CA VAL A 497 9.13 -6.37 -5.93
C VAL A 497 9.03 -7.75 -6.62
N ALA A 498 10.02 -8.15 -7.42
CA ALA A 498 10.05 -9.45 -8.08
C ALA A 498 9.93 -10.65 -7.12
N LYS A 499 10.22 -10.47 -5.83
CA LYS A 499 10.12 -11.51 -4.79
C LYS A 499 8.91 -11.31 -3.87
N ILE A 500 7.95 -10.48 -4.26
CA ILE A 500 6.82 -10.09 -3.41
C ILE A 500 6.04 -11.29 -2.86
N THR A 501 5.85 -12.33 -3.64
CA THR A 501 5.14 -13.55 -3.22
C THR A 501 5.91 -14.29 -2.11
N GLU A 502 7.26 -14.37 -2.21
CA GLU A 502 8.08 -15.04 -1.21
C GLU A 502 8.06 -14.29 0.13
N PHE A 503 8.24 -12.98 0.09
CA PHE A 503 8.29 -12.21 1.33
C PHE A 503 6.90 -11.91 1.91
N SER A 504 5.84 -11.86 1.10
CA SER A 504 4.46 -11.80 1.61
C SER A 504 4.13 -13.00 2.49
N GLN A 505 4.61 -14.21 2.15
CA GLN A 505 4.49 -15.38 3.00
C GLN A 505 5.19 -15.19 4.35
N THR A 506 6.44 -14.74 4.33
CA THR A 506 7.22 -14.51 5.56
C THR A 506 6.56 -13.48 6.47
N ILE A 507 6.04 -12.40 5.89
CA ILE A 507 5.31 -11.36 6.62
C ILE A 507 4.02 -11.94 7.21
N ALA A 508 3.25 -12.69 6.41
CA ALA A 508 1.98 -13.27 6.87
C ALA A 508 2.18 -14.23 8.05
N GLU A 509 3.17 -15.11 7.99
CA GLU A 509 3.50 -16.02 9.10
C GLU A 509 3.92 -15.24 10.36
N THR A 510 4.72 -14.17 10.20
CA THR A 510 5.17 -13.34 11.32
C THR A 510 4.02 -12.57 11.95
N VAL A 511 3.14 -11.99 11.13
CA VAL A 511 1.94 -11.29 11.58
C VAL A 511 0.99 -12.25 12.32
N ALA A 512 0.69 -13.41 11.73
CA ALA A 512 -0.17 -14.41 12.36
C ALA A 512 0.41 -14.89 13.70
N LYS A 513 1.73 -15.12 13.77
CA LYS A 513 2.41 -15.46 15.01
C LYS A 513 2.27 -14.37 16.07
N SER A 514 2.40 -13.10 15.69
CA SER A 514 2.23 -11.96 16.59
C SER A 514 0.81 -11.85 17.11
N VAL A 515 -0.19 -12.04 16.25
CA VAL A 515 -1.62 -12.05 16.62
C VAL A 515 -1.91 -13.13 17.66
N VAL A 516 -1.45 -14.37 17.41
CA VAL A 516 -1.65 -15.51 18.32
C VAL A 516 -0.93 -15.30 19.65
N ALA A 517 0.31 -14.82 19.63
CA ALA A 517 1.10 -14.55 20.85
C ALA A 517 0.42 -13.51 21.77
N GLN A 518 -0.28 -12.53 21.17
CA GLN A 518 -1.03 -11.51 21.88
C GLN A 518 -2.47 -11.91 22.21
N LYS A 519 -2.92 -13.12 21.81
CA LYS A 519 -4.30 -13.62 21.98
C LYS A 519 -5.34 -12.69 21.33
N LEU A 520 -5.00 -12.17 20.16
CA LEU A 520 -5.88 -11.33 19.35
C LEU A 520 -6.61 -12.10 18.24
N ASN A 521 -6.45 -13.42 18.18
CA ASN A 521 -7.15 -14.32 17.26
C ASN A 521 -8.55 -14.69 17.79
N ARG A 522 -9.54 -14.84 16.90
CA ARG A 522 -10.90 -15.29 17.24
C ARG A 522 -10.96 -16.79 17.45
N GLU A 523 -10.21 -17.57 16.68
CA GLU A 523 -10.19 -19.02 16.67
C GLU A 523 -8.83 -19.54 17.14
N GLU A 524 -8.79 -20.71 17.79
CA GLU A 524 -7.54 -21.34 18.22
C GLU A 524 -6.73 -21.80 17.01
N ILE A 525 -5.46 -21.38 16.93
CA ILE A 525 -4.54 -21.73 15.86
C ILE A 525 -3.38 -22.52 16.48
N THR A 526 -3.24 -23.77 16.07
CA THR A 526 -2.20 -24.69 16.56
C THR A 526 -0.98 -24.70 15.64
N ASP A 527 -1.16 -24.51 14.33
CA ASP A 527 -0.10 -24.42 13.33
C ASP A 527 -0.28 -23.17 12.47
N ILE A 528 0.62 -22.21 12.64
CA ILE A 528 0.56 -20.93 11.95
C ILE A 528 0.84 -21.09 10.44
N LYS A 529 1.78 -21.97 10.07
CA LYS A 529 2.10 -22.19 8.66
C LYS A 529 0.94 -22.81 7.93
N GLU A 530 0.32 -23.82 8.53
CA GLU A 530 -0.87 -24.47 7.98
C GLU A 530 -2.04 -23.47 7.86
N ALA A 531 -2.24 -22.61 8.87
CA ALA A 531 -3.28 -21.57 8.82
C ALA A 531 -3.06 -20.58 7.69
N VAL A 532 -1.82 -20.10 7.49
CA VAL A 532 -1.48 -19.18 6.40
C VAL A 532 -1.60 -19.86 5.04
N GLU A 533 -1.11 -21.10 4.87
CA GLU A 533 -1.24 -21.83 3.60
C GLU A 533 -2.71 -22.15 3.26
N SER A 534 -3.52 -22.51 4.25
CA SER A 534 -4.94 -22.83 4.05
C SER A 534 -5.78 -21.60 3.71
N ALA A 535 -5.35 -20.40 4.11
CA ALA A 535 -6.01 -19.14 3.77
C ALA A 535 -5.72 -18.67 2.34
N LYS A 536 -4.72 -19.27 1.67
CA LYS A 536 -4.37 -18.90 0.30
C LYS A 536 -5.30 -19.51 -0.73
N TRP A 537 -5.62 -18.73 -1.71
CA TRP A 537 -6.26 -19.13 -2.94
C TRP A 537 -5.21 -19.27 -4.06
N VAL A 538 -5.40 -20.27 -4.92
CA VAL A 538 -4.56 -20.53 -6.09
C VAL A 538 -5.42 -20.41 -7.35
N PRO A 539 -4.95 -19.77 -8.43
CA PRO A 539 -5.70 -19.63 -9.68
C PRO A 539 -5.77 -20.95 -10.46
N GLU A 540 -6.69 -21.81 -10.06
CA GLU A 540 -6.97 -23.10 -10.66
C GLU A 540 -8.46 -23.26 -10.94
N TYR A 541 -8.83 -23.93 -12.03
CA TYR A 541 -10.22 -24.25 -12.30
C TYR A 541 -10.68 -25.41 -11.41
N LYS A 542 -11.49 -25.09 -10.43
CA LYS A 542 -12.14 -26.11 -9.57
C LYS A 542 -13.34 -26.73 -10.26
N SER A 543 -13.76 -27.92 -9.80
CA SER A 543 -15.08 -28.43 -10.13
C SER A 543 -16.14 -27.43 -9.71
N LEU A 544 -17.17 -27.21 -10.52
CA LEU A 544 -18.31 -26.36 -10.13
C LEU A 544 -19.26 -27.06 -9.13
N GLU A 545 -18.90 -28.24 -8.66
CA GLU A 545 -19.60 -29.03 -7.66
C GLU A 545 -19.01 -28.88 -6.25
N ASP A 546 -17.79 -28.37 -6.19
CA ASP A 546 -17.07 -28.09 -4.95
C ASP A 546 -17.30 -26.62 -4.53
#